data_300e16212192b4a8077e4d5fa40c60c5
#
_entry.id   300e16212192b4a8077e4d5fa40c60c5
#
_cell.length_a   1.000
_cell.length_b   1.000
_cell.length_c   1.000
_cell.angle_alpha   90.00
_cell.angle_beta   90.00
_cell.angle_gamma   90.00
#
_symmetry.space_group_name_H-M   'P 1'
#
loop_
_entity.id
_entity.type
_entity.pdbx_description
1 polymer ?
#
loop_
_entity_poly.entity_id
_entity_poly.type
_entity_poly.pdbx_seq_one_letter_code
_entity_poly.pdbx_strand_id
1 'polypeptide(L)'
;MAAAQNDVYMVTADAQDMQQDDMLEEFQKGNLTRGQLQRNAINILQFVLKSPAMLYEMDRISPEELKDRKNAAKDDLDVSKMMKFVADEQGNIRISGDGWDTHQGKEILADLDMKAGSYELQMKVKSNLDDLAQLPVTVYLDNIIKGTMSFRGSKGQWVTQQIRFDTFEGHHYMRLYFGATGLTVDHIAFQLSGGADKEQ
;
A
#
# COMPACT_ATOMS: atom_id res chain seq x y z
N MET A 1 -22.62 10.72 -5.25
CA MET A 1 -22.00 9.39 -4.98
C MET A 1 -23.02 8.41 -4.41
N ALA A 2 -23.69 8.67 -3.29
CA ALA A 2 -24.68 7.76 -2.68
C ALA A 2 -25.83 7.35 -3.63
N ALA A 3 -26.35 8.28 -4.44
CA ALA A 3 -27.37 8.00 -5.44
C ALA A 3 -26.90 7.03 -6.53
N ALA A 4 -25.60 7.00 -6.83
CA ALA A 4 -24.97 6.11 -7.82
C ALA A 4 -24.49 4.77 -7.22
N GLN A 5 -24.95 4.41 -6.01
CA GLN A 5 -24.60 3.19 -5.29
C GLN A 5 -23.12 3.09 -4.87
N ASN A 6 -22.47 4.21 -4.69
CA ASN A 6 -21.19 4.24 -4.01
C ASN A 6 -21.44 4.29 -2.50
N ASP A 7 -21.47 3.11 -1.86
CA ASP A 7 -21.93 2.92 -0.49
C ASP A 7 -20.86 3.25 0.55
N VAL A 8 -19.59 3.25 0.17
CA VAL A 8 -18.44 3.51 1.04
C VAL A 8 -17.51 4.52 0.38
N TYR A 9 -17.23 5.61 1.07
CA TYR A 9 -16.25 6.60 0.62
C TYR A 9 -14.84 6.19 1.05
N MET A 10 -13.85 6.47 0.21
CA MET A 10 -12.46 6.49 0.67
C MET A 10 -12.30 7.68 1.60
N VAL A 11 -12.09 7.41 2.88
CA VAL A 11 -11.92 8.43 3.92
C VAL A 11 -10.60 9.16 3.70
N THR A 12 -10.61 10.48 3.80
CA THR A 12 -9.38 11.28 3.94
C THR A 12 -8.74 11.00 5.29
N ALA A 13 -7.43 11.23 5.43
CA ALA A 13 -6.69 10.98 6.68
C ALA A 13 -7.24 11.77 7.88
N ASP A 14 -7.99 12.83 7.65
CA ASP A 14 -8.68 13.62 8.67
C ASP A 14 -10.18 13.27 8.69
N ALA A 15 -10.56 12.39 9.60
CA ALA A 15 -11.96 12.00 9.80
C ALA A 15 -12.83 13.14 10.37
N GLN A 16 -12.22 14.26 10.75
CA GLN A 16 -12.94 15.46 11.25
C GLN A 16 -13.24 16.45 10.13
N ASP A 17 -12.59 16.33 8.97
CA ASP A 17 -12.92 17.17 7.80
C ASP A 17 -14.15 16.63 7.06
N MET A 18 -15.31 16.82 7.64
CA MET A 18 -16.63 16.51 7.06
C MET A 18 -17.07 17.56 6.03
N GLN A 19 -16.25 18.55 5.69
CA GLN A 19 -16.64 19.68 4.85
C GLN A 19 -16.92 19.30 3.38
N GLN A 20 -16.56 18.08 2.98
CA GLN A 20 -16.84 17.57 1.63
C GLN A 20 -18.03 16.59 1.57
N ASP A 21 -18.71 16.34 2.69
CA ASP A 21 -19.91 15.51 2.74
C ASP A 21 -21.16 16.37 2.60
N ASP A 22 -21.75 16.34 1.43
CA ASP A 22 -22.97 17.07 1.07
C ASP A 22 -24.25 16.22 1.22
N MET A 23 -24.17 15.01 1.78
CA MET A 23 -25.31 14.09 1.84
C MET A 23 -26.53 14.66 2.56
N LEU A 24 -26.33 15.36 3.67
CA LEU A 24 -27.42 15.97 4.43
C LEU A 24 -28.08 17.09 3.64
N GLU A 25 -27.27 17.93 3.00
CA GLU A 25 -27.76 19.04 2.17
C GLU A 25 -28.53 18.53 0.95
N GLU A 26 -28.00 17.52 0.25
CA GLU A 26 -28.63 16.90 -0.91
C GLU A 26 -29.91 16.14 -0.54
N PHE A 27 -29.97 15.57 0.65
CA PHE A 27 -31.20 14.98 1.17
C PHE A 27 -32.26 16.04 1.45
N GLN A 28 -31.89 17.18 2.05
CA GLN A 28 -32.79 18.30 2.31
C GLN A 28 -33.30 18.95 1.02
N LYS A 29 -32.49 19.01 -0.02
CA LYS A 29 -32.88 19.51 -1.35
C LYS A 29 -33.74 18.52 -2.13
N GLY A 30 -33.89 17.28 -1.66
CA GLY A 30 -34.64 16.22 -2.34
C GLY A 30 -33.89 15.53 -3.50
N ASN A 31 -32.60 15.85 -3.70
CA ASN A 31 -31.76 15.21 -4.72
C ASN A 31 -31.32 13.80 -4.28
N LEU A 32 -31.29 13.54 -2.97
CA LEU A 32 -31.03 12.24 -2.38
C LEU A 32 -32.29 11.76 -1.63
N THR A 33 -32.78 10.59 -1.97
CA THR A 33 -34.02 10.05 -1.40
C THR A 33 -33.74 9.15 -0.20
N ARG A 34 -34.73 9.02 0.71
CA ARG A 34 -34.68 8.06 1.82
C ARG A 34 -34.47 6.61 1.34
N GLY A 35 -35.08 6.22 0.22
CA GLY A 35 -34.91 4.89 -0.36
C GLY A 35 -33.49 4.60 -0.82
N GLN A 36 -32.80 5.61 -1.37
CA GLN A 36 -31.40 5.49 -1.75
C GLN A 36 -30.49 5.33 -0.51
N LEU A 37 -30.72 6.11 0.54
CA LEU A 37 -30.00 5.97 1.81
C LEU A 37 -30.24 4.61 2.48
N GLN A 38 -31.49 4.13 2.48
CA GLN A 38 -31.83 2.82 3.03
C GLN A 38 -31.13 1.69 2.25
N ARG A 39 -31.08 1.78 0.92
CA ARG A 39 -30.38 0.80 0.09
C ARG A 39 -28.89 0.78 0.41
N ASN A 40 -28.24 1.95 0.52
CA ASN A 40 -26.81 2.05 0.87
C ASN A 40 -26.57 1.44 2.25
N ALA A 41 -27.39 1.75 3.24
CA ALA A 41 -27.32 1.18 4.57
C ALA A 41 -27.45 -0.36 4.55
N ILE A 42 -28.39 -0.90 3.77
CA ILE A 42 -28.59 -2.35 3.60
C ILE A 42 -27.33 -3.00 3.00
N ASN A 43 -26.75 -2.40 1.96
CA ASN A 43 -25.54 -2.91 1.32
C ASN A 43 -24.35 -2.95 2.30
N ILE A 44 -24.15 -1.87 3.08
CA ILE A 44 -23.11 -1.81 4.11
C ILE A 44 -23.35 -2.87 5.18
N LEU A 45 -24.58 -2.99 5.69
CA LEU A 45 -24.93 -3.98 6.71
C LEU A 45 -24.74 -5.41 6.21
N GLN A 46 -25.11 -5.71 4.96
CA GLN A 46 -24.88 -7.03 4.37
C GLN A 46 -23.38 -7.38 4.26
N PHE A 47 -22.55 -6.39 3.99
CA PHE A 47 -21.10 -6.56 4.01
C PHE A 47 -20.59 -6.82 5.43
N VAL A 48 -21.00 -6.00 6.39
CA VAL A 48 -20.60 -6.11 7.80
C VAL A 48 -21.00 -7.46 8.39
N LEU A 49 -22.23 -7.93 8.13
CA LEU A 49 -22.75 -9.22 8.60
C LEU A 49 -21.95 -10.44 8.10
N LYS A 50 -21.20 -10.29 7.00
CA LYS A 50 -20.33 -11.33 6.46
C LYS A 50 -18.90 -11.24 6.99
N SER A 51 -18.55 -10.18 7.72
CA SER A 51 -17.21 -10.00 8.26
C SER A 51 -16.89 -11.07 9.33
N PRO A 52 -15.64 -11.54 9.43
CA PRO A 52 -15.26 -12.51 10.46
C PRO A 52 -15.55 -12.03 11.89
N ALA A 53 -15.38 -10.73 12.15
CA ALA A 53 -15.68 -10.16 13.47
C ALA A 53 -17.16 -10.26 13.80
N MET A 54 -18.05 -9.93 12.86
CA MET A 54 -19.50 -10.01 13.09
C MET A 54 -19.98 -11.45 13.16
N LEU A 55 -19.42 -12.36 12.37
CA LEU A 55 -19.72 -13.78 12.46
C LEU A 55 -19.36 -14.36 13.83
N TYR A 56 -18.26 -13.88 14.43
CA TYR A 56 -17.87 -14.25 15.79
C TYR A 56 -18.85 -13.69 16.84
N GLU A 57 -19.21 -12.41 16.77
CA GLU A 57 -20.19 -11.78 17.67
C GLU A 57 -21.59 -12.43 17.60
N MET A 58 -21.90 -13.07 16.47
CA MET A 58 -23.15 -13.80 16.25
C MET A 58 -23.05 -15.29 16.60
N ASP A 59 -21.98 -15.72 17.27
CA ASP A 59 -21.70 -17.13 17.61
C ASP A 59 -21.72 -18.09 16.39
N ARG A 60 -21.34 -17.57 15.21
CA ARG A 60 -21.33 -18.33 13.94
C ARG A 60 -19.98 -18.95 13.62
N ILE A 61 -18.92 -18.47 14.22
CA ILE A 61 -17.55 -19.00 14.11
C ILE A 61 -16.89 -19.05 15.48
N SER A 62 -15.95 -19.99 15.66
CA SER A 62 -15.19 -20.13 16.91
C SER A 62 -14.10 -19.05 17.05
N PRO A 63 -13.53 -18.83 18.27
CA PRO A 63 -12.39 -17.96 18.46
C PRO A 63 -11.17 -18.38 17.61
N GLU A 64 -10.94 -19.68 17.45
CA GLU A 64 -9.86 -20.23 16.61
C GLU A 64 -10.09 -19.87 15.15
N GLU A 65 -11.30 -20.09 14.64
CA GLU A 65 -11.66 -19.76 13.26
C GLU A 65 -11.56 -18.25 12.99
N LEU A 66 -11.96 -17.40 13.95
CA LEU A 66 -11.77 -15.94 13.84
C LEU A 66 -10.29 -15.59 13.73
N LYS A 67 -9.44 -16.22 14.57
CA LYS A 67 -7.99 -16.03 14.54
C LYS A 67 -7.39 -16.46 13.22
N ASP A 68 -7.80 -17.62 12.70
CA ASP A 68 -7.34 -18.15 11.42
C ASP A 68 -7.74 -17.25 10.26
N ARG A 69 -8.97 -16.75 10.24
CA ARG A 69 -9.44 -15.79 9.21
C ARG A 69 -8.75 -14.43 9.30
N LYS A 70 -8.43 -13.96 10.52
CA LYS A 70 -7.61 -12.75 10.71
C LYS A 70 -6.17 -12.96 10.27
N ASN A 71 -5.62 -14.15 10.50
CA ASN A 71 -4.26 -14.49 10.07
C ASN A 71 -4.19 -14.72 8.55
N ALA A 72 -5.20 -15.35 7.95
CA ALA A 72 -5.30 -15.49 6.49
C ALA A 72 -5.49 -14.16 5.76
N ALA A 73 -6.02 -13.15 6.43
CA ALA A 73 -6.09 -11.78 5.91
C ALA A 73 -4.78 -10.99 6.13
N LYS A 74 -3.90 -11.46 7.02
CA LYS A 74 -2.50 -11.07 7.03
C LYS A 74 -1.85 -11.97 6.00
N ASP A 75 -1.34 -11.41 4.90
CA ASP A 75 -0.41 -12.15 4.05
C ASP A 75 0.60 -12.82 4.99
N ASP A 76 0.55 -14.15 5.08
CA ASP A 76 1.58 -14.93 5.76
C ASP A 76 2.84 -14.78 4.92
N LEU A 77 3.51 -13.64 5.10
CA LEU A 77 4.82 -13.42 4.54
C LEU A 77 5.73 -14.45 5.18
N ASP A 78 6.09 -15.47 4.43
CA ASP A 78 7.06 -16.46 4.88
C ASP A 78 8.45 -15.80 4.98
N VAL A 79 8.66 -15.13 6.11
CA VAL A 79 9.88 -14.38 6.43
C VAL A 79 11.13 -15.23 6.28
N SER A 80 11.00 -16.56 6.42
CA SER A 80 12.14 -17.49 6.30
C SER A 80 12.69 -17.56 4.88
N LYS A 81 11.87 -17.25 3.88
CA LYS A 81 12.23 -17.26 2.45
C LYS A 81 12.58 -15.88 1.88
N MET A 82 12.47 -14.84 2.68
CA MET A 82 12.82 -13.50 2.23
C MET A 82 14.33 -13.32 2.07
N MET A 83 14.72 -12.57 1.06
CA MET A 83 16.08 -12.08 0.94
C MET A 83 16.36 -11.11 2.09
N LYS A 84 17.51 -11.27 2.75
CA LYS A 84 17.90 -10.43 3.89
C LYS A 84 18.97 -9.44 3.48
N PHE A 85 18.77 -8.20 3.84
CA PHE A 85 19.73 -7.13 3.60
C PHE A 85 19.93 -6.33 4.88
N VAL A 86 21.18 -6.00 5.16
CA VAL A 86 21.60 -5.21 6.33
C VAL A 86 22.15 -3.89 5.84
N ALA A 87 21.77 -2.81 6.50
CA ALA A 87 22.30 -1.49 6.20
C ALA A 87 23.83 -1.44 6.48
N ASP A 88 24.56 -0.74 5.63
CA ASP A 88 25.99 -0.47 5.80
C ASP A 88 26.23 0.49 7.00
N GLU A 89 27.52 0.82 7.27
CA GLU A 89 27.89 1.71 8.36
C GLU A 89 27.25 3.11 8.23
N GLN A 90 26.96 3.54 7.02
CA GLN A 90 26.28 4.79 6.70
C GLN A 90 24.76 4.67 6.71
N GLY A 91 24.20 3.48 6.91
CA GLY A 91 22.76 3.22 6.94
C GLY A 91 22.15 2.96 5.56
N ASN A 92 22.97 2.73 4.50
CA ASN A 92 22.46 2.51 3.16
C ASN A 92 22.27 1.02 2.86
N ILE A 93 21.29 0.72 2.00
CA ILE A 93 21.04 -0.64 1.47
C ILE A 93 20.94 -0.52 -0.04
N ARG A 94 21.60 -1.43 -0.77
CA ARG A 94 21.45 -1.55 -2.23
C ARG A 94 21.11 -2.99 -2.62
N ILE A 95 20.09 -3.15 -3.45
CA ILE A 95 19.57 -4.44 -3.88
C ILE A 95 19.55 -4.46 -5.40
N SER A 96 20.19 -5.48 -6.02
CA SER A 96 20.10 -5.70 -7.46
C SER A 96 18.68 -6.16 -7.85
N GLY A 97 18.21 -5.68 -9.00
CA GLY A 97 16.95 -6.11 -9.60
C GLY A 97 17.11 -7.30 -10.56
N ASP A 98 18.31 -7.89 -10.64
CA ASP A 98 18.57 -9.00 -11.55
C ASP A 98 17.69 -10.22 -11.23
N GLY A 99 17.02 -10.73 -12.26
CA GLY A 99 16.16 -11.91 -12.14
C GLY A 99 14.80 -11.65 -11.51
N TRP A 100 14.42 -10.41 -11.22
CA TRP A 100 13.10 -10.11 -10.68
C TRP A 100 11.98 -10.34 -11.69
N ASP A 101 10.91 -11.01 -11.25
CA ASP A 101 9.67 -11.10 -12.01
C ASP A 101 8.83 -9.83 -11.76
N THR A 102 8.82 -8.95 -12.77
CA THR A 102 8.13 -7.64 -12.72
C THR A 102 6.80 -7.63 -13.48
N HIS A 103 6.22 -8.81 -13.73
CA HIS A 103 4.88 -8.88 -14.32
C HIS A 103 3.81 -8.29 -13.39
N GLN A 104 2.72 -7.84 -13.99
CA GLN A 104 1.58 -7.33 -13.22
C GLN A 104 1.13 -8.31 -12.13
N GLY A 105 0.93 -7.79 -10.91
CA GLY A 105 0.51 -8.56 -9.76
C GLY A 105 1.64 -9.32 -9.07
N LYS A 106 2.89 -9.24 -9.56
CA LYS A 106 4.05 -9.83 -8.87
C LYS A 106 4.57 -8.93 -7.77
N GLU A 107 5.19 -9.57 -6.80
CA GLU A 107 5.75 -8.92 -5.62
C GLU A 107 7.20 -9.36 -5.39
N ILE A 108 8.01 -8.41 -4.96
CA ILE A 108 9.36 -8.68 -4.46
C ILE A 108 9.37 -8.41 -2.96
N LEU A 109 9.81 -9.40 -2.20
CA LEU A 109 9.82 -9.39 -0.74
C LEU A 109 11.25 -9.40 -0.22
N ALA A 110 11.54 -8.56 0.77
CA ALA A 110 12.84 -8.54 1.44
C ALA A 110 12.70 -8.17 2.92
N ASP A 111 13.55 -8.74 3.74
CA ASP A 111 13.78 -8.38 5.14
C ASP A 111 14.97 -7.40 5.18
N LEU A 112 14.72 -6.18 5.62
CA LEU A 112 15.70 -5.10 5.68
C LEU A 112 16.02 -4.79 7.15
N ASP A 113 17.28 -4.93 7.55
CA ASP A 113 17.76 -4.45 8.85
C ASP A 113 18.26 -3.00 8.69
N MET A 114 17.44 -2.06 9.14
CA MET A 114 17.58 -0.61 8.87
C MET A 114 17.94 0.16 10.15
N LYS A 115 18.64 1.27 9.98
CA LYS A 115 18.87 2.25 11.06
C LYS A 115 17.67 3.21 11.17
N ALA A 116 17.49 3.81 12.35
CA ALA A 116 16.47 4.85 12.52
C ALA A 116 16.82 6.10 11.71
N GLY A 117 15.82 6.70 11.04
CA GLY A 117 15.96 7.97 10.34
C GLY A 117 15.10 8.10 9.09
N SER A 118 15.33 9.19 8.34
CA SER A 118 14.66 9.45 7.07
C SER A 118 15.43 8.80 5.94
N TYR A 119 14.73 7.98 5.16
CA TYR A 119 15.28 7.30 3.99
C TYR A 119 14.77 7.88 2.69
N GLU A 120 15.66 7.99 1.72
CA GLU A 120 15.33 8.15 0.32
C GLU A 120 15.49 6.80 -0.38
N LEU A 121 14.37 6.23 -0.85
CA LEU A 121 14.37 5.02 -1.67
C LEU A 121 14.38 5.43 -3.14
N GLN A 122 15.44 5.09 -3.83
CA GLN A 122 15.59 5.25 -5.27
C GLN A 122 15.39 3.91 -5.97
N MET A 123 14.65 3.90 -7.09
CA MET A 123 14.51 2.74 -7.96
C MET A 123 14.89 3.12 -9.38
N LYS A 124 15.87 2.41 -9.95
CA LYS A 124 16.33 2.59 -11.33
C LYS A 124 15.77 1.49 -12.20
N VAL A 125 14.99 1.87 -13.20
CA VAL A 125 14.28 0.96 -14.10
C VAL A 125 14.41 1.38 -15.56
N LYS A 126 14.09 0.46 -16.47
CA LYS A 126 13.81 0.77 -17.88
C LYS A 126 12.56 0.03 -18.36
N SER A 127 11.96 0.52 -19.41
CA SER A 127 10.86 -0.14 -20.11
C SER A 127 11.03 0.03 -21.61
N ASN A 128 10.73 -1.01 -22.37
CA ASN A 128 10.73 -0.94 -23.85
C ASN A 128 9.41 -0.37 -24.40
N LEU A 129 8.44 -0.07 -23.53
CA LEU A 129 7.15 0.49 -23.92
C LEU A 129 7.26 1.98 -24.24
N ASP A 130 6.26 2.51 -24.93
CA ASP A 130 6.11 3.94 -25.20
C ASP A 130 5.74 4.74 -23.94
N ASP A 131 5.99 6.02 -23.97
CA ASP A 131 5.83 6.99 -22.88
C ASP A 131 4.41 7.14 -22.34
N LEU A 132 3.40 6.66 -23.07
CA LEU A 132 2.02 6.61 -22.59
C LEU A 132 1.74 5.44 -21.63
N ALA A 133 2.60 4.41 -21.63
CA ALA A 133 2.44 3.28 -20.71
C ALA A 133 2.65 3.74 -19.26
N GLN A 134 1.73 3.38 -18.39
CA GLN A 134 1.81 3.65 -16.95
C GLN A 134 2.21 2.36 -16.22
N LEU A 135 3.31 2.42 -15.49
CA LEU A 135 3.97 1.28 -14.87
C LEU A 135 4.18 1.56 -13.37
N PRO A 136 3.10 1.56 -12.57
CA PRO A 136 3.19 1.88 -11.15
C PRO A 136 3.86 0.75 -10.36
N VAL A 137 4.72 1.12 -9.40
CA VAL A 137 5.28 0.23 -8.39
C VAL A 137 4.94 0.78 -7.03
N THR A 138 4.17 0.04 -6.25
CA THR A 138 3.83 0.44 -4.88
C THR A 138 4.80 -0.17 -3.90
N VAL A 139 5.31 0.67 -3.01
CA VAL A 139 6.28 0.30 -1.97
C VAL A 139 5.57 0.22 -0.64
N TYR A 140 5.67 -0.96 -0.02
CA TYR A 140 5.22 -1.18 1.35
C TYR A 140 6.43 -1.45 2.25
N LEU A 141 6.36 -0.98 3.47
CA LEU A 141 7.25 -1.35 4.56
C LEU A 141 6.36 -1.72 5.76
N ASP A 142 6.51 -2.92 6.29
CA ASP A 142 5.69 -3.48 7.39
C ASP A 142 4.17 -3.41 7.10
N ASN A 143 3.79 -3.73 5.85
CA ASN A 143 2.43 -3.63 5.31
C ASN A 143 1.85 -2.21 5.24
N ILE A 144 2.65 -1.18 5.51
CA ILE A 144 2.25 0.22 5.36
C ILE A 144 2.76 0.76 4.03
N ILE A 145 1.87 1.35 3.23
CA ILE A 145 2.27 2.00 1.96
C ILE A 145 3.16 3.20 2.29
N LYS A 146 4.38 3.19 1.75
CA LYS A 146 5.33 4.32 1.84
C LYS A 146 5.22 5.24 0.63
N GLY A 147 4.75 4.72 -0.50
CA GLY A 147 4.49 5.51 -1.71
C GLY A 147 4.30 4.63 -2.94
N THR A 148 3.91 5.27 -4.04
CA THR A 148 3.84 4.62 -5.35
C THR A 148 4.71 5.41 -6.34
N MET A 149 5.68 4.72 -6.93
CA MET A 149 6.50 5.25 -8.02
C MET A 149 5.76 5.02 -9.33
N SER A 150 5.37 6.09 -10.01
CA SER A 150 4.60 6.02 -11.28
C SER A 150 5.56 6.14 -12.44
N PHE A 151 6.19 5.04 -12.82
CA PHE A 151 7.03 5.00 -14.01
C PHE A 151 6.18 5.09 -15.29
N ARG A 152 6.84 5.51 -16.35
CA ARG A 152 6.29 5.48 -17.71
C ARG A 152 7.16 4.61 -18.60
N GLY A 153 6.64 4.25 -19.77
CA GLY A 153 7.47 3.64 -20.79
C GLY A 153 8.64 4.56 -21.15
N SER A 154 9.84 4.00 -21.29
CA SER A 154 11.09 4.77 -21.44
C SER A 154 11.86 4.45 -22.73
N LYS A 155 11.26 3.66 -23.64
CA LYS A 155 11.88 3.27 -24.93
C LYS A 155 13.30 2.71 -24.76
N GLY A 156 13.48 1.88 -23.70
CA GLY A 156 14.75 1.26 -23.38
C GLY A 156 15.73 2.13 -22.59
N GLN A 157 15.39 3.38 -22.30
CA GLN A 157 16.24 4.26 -21.50
C GLN A 157 16.08 3.98 -20.00
N TRP A 158 17.17 4.05 -19.25
CA TRP A 158 17.15 3.96 -17.80
C TRP A 158 16.61 5.25 -17.19
N VAL A 159 15.65 5.13 -16.29
CA VAL A 159 15.03 6.22 -15.53
C VAL A 159 15.05 5.88 -14.04
N THR A 160 15.13 6.90 -13.19
CA THR A 160 15.12 6.75 -11.74
C THR A 160 13.97 7.56 -11.16
N GLN A 161 13.25 6.97 -10.22
CA GLN A 161 12.31 7.68 -9.36
C GLN A 161 12.65 7.42 -7.90
N GLN A 162 12.16 8.28 -7.02
CA GLN A 162 12.43 8.21 -5.59
C GLN A 162 11.22 8.55 -4.77
N ILE A 163 11.15 7.96 -3.58
CA ILE A 163 10.22 8.31 -2.50
C ILE A 163 11.00 8.51 -1.21
N ARG A 164 10.43 9.25 -0.26
CA ARG A 164 10.99 9.45 1.07
C ARG A 164 10.04 8.97 2.14
N PHE A 165 10.60 8.40 3.19
CA PHE A 165 9.85 7.96 4.35
C PHE A 165 10.77 7.85 5.57
N ASP A 166 10.15 7.92 6.76
CA ASP A 166 10.84 7.69 8.01
C ASP A 166 10.67 6.25 8.47
N THR A 167 11.70 5.73 9.17
CA THR A 167 11.65 4.44 9.82
C THR A 167 12.42 4.47 11.15
N PHE A 168 12.18 3.48 11.99
CA PHE A 168 12.93 3.23 13.23
C PHE A 168 13.98 2.13 13.00
N GLU A 169 14.84 1.93 13.97
CA GLU A 169 15.89 0.91 13.91
C GLU A 169 15.31 -0.50 14.04
N GLY A 170 15.81 -1.43 13.25
CA GLY A 170 15.48 -2.84 13.30
C GLY A 170 15.05 -3.45 11.96
N HIS A 171 14.46 -4.63 12.06
CA HIS A 171 13.99 -5.38 10.91
C HIS A 171 12.67 -4.83 10.36
N HIS A 172 12.63 -4.63 9.06
CA HIS A 172 11.48 -4.16 8.31
C HIS A 172 11.20 -5.05 7.11
N TYR A 173 9.94 -5.35 6.87
CA TYR A 173 9.53 -6.18 5.73
C TYR A 173 9.13 -5.30 4.56
N MET A 174 9.99 -5.26 3.55
CA MET A 174 9.70 -4.56 2.30
C MET A 174 8.90 -5.46 1.37
N ARG A 175 7.90 -4.88 0.72
CA ARG A 175 7.16 -5.46 -0.39
C ARG A 175 7.06 -4.42 -1.51
N LEU A 176 7.53 -4.79 -2.71
CA LEU A 176 7.34 -4.03 -3.93
C LEU A 176 6.27 -4.72 -4.76
N TYR A 177 5.17 -4.04 -5.04
CA TYR A 177 4.07 -4.55 -5.86
C TYR A 177 4.11 -3.90 -7.25
N PHE A 178 4.15 -4.72 -8.29
CA PHE A 178 4.15 -4.26 -9.69
C PHE A 178 2.71 -4.21 -10.21
N GLY A 179 2.19 -3.00 -10.45
CA GLY A 179 0.83 -2.77 -10.93
C GLY A 179 0.63 -3.01 -12.41
N ALA A 180 1.72 -3.12 -13.20
CA ALA A 180 1.69 -3.39 -14.63
C ALA A 180 2.96 -4.11 -15.08
N THR A 181 2.88 -4.84 -16.21
CA THR A 181 4.02 -5.52 -16.84
C THR A 181 4.80 -4.55 -17.74
N GLY A 182 6.14 -4.70 -17.78
CA GLY A 182 6.97 -3.99 -18.76
C GLY A 182 8.16 -3.24 -18.18
N LEU A 183 8.41 -3.38 -16.88
CA LEU A 183 9.62 -2.86 -16.24
C LEU A 183 10.76 -3.89 -16.22
N THR A 184 11.98 -3.41 -16.40
CA THR A 184 13.22 -4.09 -16.01
C THR A 184 13.87 -3.25 -14.93
N VAL A 185 14.16 -3.86 -13.79
CA VAL A 185 14.79 -3.17 -12.65
C VAL A 185 16.29 -3.38 -12.68
N ASP A 186 17.07 -2.30 -12.61
CA ASP A 186 18.53 -2.37 -12.43
C ASP A 186 18.85 -2.62 -10.94
N HIS A 187 18.36 -1.71 -10.11
CA HIS A 187 18.51 -1.82 -8.66
C HIS A 187 17.51 -0.92 -7.93
N ILE A 188 17.38 -1.20 -6.63
CA ILE A 188 16.85 -0.24 -5.65
C ILE A 188 17.95 0.13 -4.67
N ALA A 189 17.89 1.37 -4.16
CA ALA A 189 18.84 1.87 -3.17
C ALA A 189 18.09 2.67 -2.11
N PHE A 190 18.32 2.31 -0.86
CA PHE A 190 17.89 3.07 0.31
C PHE A 190 19.08 3.90 0.79
N GLN A 191 18.91 5.19 0.88
CA GLN A 191 19.91 6.12 1.37
C GLN A 191 19.40 6.81 2.62
N LEU A 192 20.12 6.68 3.73
CA LEU A 192 19.81 7.37 4.96
C LEU A 192 20.18 8.85 4.82
N SER A 193 19.18 9.72 4.77
CA SER A 193 19.38 11.17 4.77
C SER A 193 19.43 11.61 6.24
N GLY A 194 20.62 11.86 6.77
CA GLY A 194 20.92 12.41 8.11
C GLY A 194 19.91 12.15 9.21
N GLY A 195 20.37 11.77 10.41
CA GLY A 195 19.49 11.59 11.56
C GLY A 195 18.63 12.83 11.78
N ALA A 196 17.36 12.62 12.10
CA ALA A 196 16.48 13.69 12.52
C ALA A 196 17.12 14.43 13.70
N ASP A 197 17.63 15.64 13.46
CA ASP A 197 17.91 16.57 14.53
C ASP A 197 16.59 16.78 15.28
N LYS A 198 16.46 16.16 16.43
CA LYS A 198 15.43 16.49 17.38
C LYS A 198 15.76 17.90 17.91
N GLU A 199 15.25 18.92 17.23
CA GLU A 199 15.11 20.21 17.90
C GLU A 199 14.11 20.04 19.06
N GLN A 200 14.60 20.40 20.21
CA GLN A 200 13.94 20.41 21.52
C GLN A 200 12.77 21.39 21.58
#